data_50be04d7cbd58e13004611ee4ab96db7
#
_entry.id   50be04d7cbd58e13004611ee4ab96db7
#
_cell.length_a   1.000
_cell.length_b   1.000
_cell.length_c   1.000
_cell.angle_alpha   90.00
_cell.angle_beta   90.00
_cell.angle_gamma   90.00
#
_symmetry.space_group_name_H-M   'P 1'
#
loop_
_entity.id
_entity.type
_entity.pdbx_description
1 polymer ?
#
loop_
_entity_poly.entity_id
_entity_poly.type
_entity_poly.pdbx_seq_one_letter_code
_entity_poly.pdbx_strand_id
1 'polypeptide(L)'
;MQYDTTQATRQAQRNDQSHPVSADLIAVVIAVTNGEPRVLTIEQAQALPSGPFELDHRSLQSGLRAWVERQTGHLLGYIEQLYTFADRDRTGDARVQISISYLGLTREEQAERSPTHGWRGWYEYFPWEDHRVGAPPILADILMPRLLAWADVAEDLGVRRDRRQRVAYAFGLDDRGWNEELALQPEATRGRDNGIPPAIPGRPMTADHRRILATGIARLRTKIKYRPVVFELMPPAFTLLQLQRTVEALAGRLVHKQNFRRLIEQQDLVEETGETMSDTGGRPAKRFRFRQTVLAERTVAGTKLPLSRA
;
A
#
# COMPACT_ATOMS: atom_id res chain seq x y z
N MET A 1 -1.95 -65.82 11.85
CA MET A 1 -1.72 -64.40 12.10
C MET A 1 -1.77 -63.67 10.77
N GLN A 2 -2.97 -63.29 10.33
CA GLN A 2 -3.15 -62.47 9.12
C GLN A 2 -3.16 -60.99 9.61
N TYR A 3 -2.08 -60.27 9.34
CA TYR A 3 -2.03 -58.83 9.63
C TYR A 3 -2.87 -58.08 8.58
N ASP A 4 -3.70 -57.21 9.10
CA ASP A 4 -4.70 -56.44 8.41
C ASP A 4 -4.07 -55.38 7.48
N THR A 5 -3.82 -55.79 6.25
CA THR A 5 -3.27 -54.97 5.15
C THR A 5 -4.28 -53.89 4.71
N THR A 6 -5.54 -54.00 5.11
CA THR A 6 -6.66 -53.14 4.67
C THR A 6 -6.64 -51.76 5.41
N GLN A 7 -6.16 -51.73 6.64
CA GLN A 7 -6.03 -50.46 7.39
C GLN A 7 -4.87 -49.59 6.90
N ALA A 8 -3.74 -50.19 6.55
CA ALA A 8 -2.59 -49.47 6.00
C ALA A 8 -2.89 -48.82 4.64
N THR A 9 -3.66 -49.53 3.79
CA THR A 9 -4.05 -49.01 2.46
C THR A 9 -5.07 -47.86 2.56
N ARG A 10 -6.00 -47.91 3.55
CA ARG A 10 -6.93 -46.81 3.82
C ARG A 10 -6.26 -45.58 4.46
N GLN A 11 -5.19 -45.79 5.21
CA GLN A 11 -4.43 -44.69 5.81
C GLN A 11 -3.54 -44.01 4.77
N ALA A 12 -2.96 -44.77 3.80
CA ALA A 12 -2.23 -44.22 2.68
C ALA A 12 -3.11 -43.44 1.70
N GLN A 13 -4.36 -43.89 1.47
CA GLN A 13 -5.32 -43.16 0.61
C GLN A 13 -5.90 -41.89 1.26
N ARG A 14 -5.88 -41.76 2.60
CA ARG A 14 -6.27 -40.52 3.29
C ARG A 14 -5.20 -39.42 3.27
N ASN A 15 -3.93 -39.78 3.03
CA ASN A 15 -2.82 -38.81 3.03
C ASN A 15 -2.55 -38.19 1.64
N ASP A 16 -3.26 -38.60 0.59
CA ASP A 16 -3.03 -38.07 -0.78
C ASP A 16 -4.10 -37.05 -1.22
N GLN A 17 -4.85 -36.47 -0.26
CA GLN A 17 -5.58 -35.24 -0.51
C GLN A 17 -4.68 -34.04 -0.15
N SER A 18 -3.53 -33.94 -0.78
CA SER A 18 -2.78 -32.69 -0.81
C SER A 18 -3.62 -31.67 -1.58
N HIS A 19 -4.38 -30.86 -0.85
CA HIS A 19 -4.99 -29.68 -1.48
C HIS A 19 -3.86 -28.83 -2.03
N PRO A 20 -3.78 -28.61 -3.36
CA PRO A 20 -2.69 -27.84 -3.95
C PRO A 20 -2.74 -26.43 -3.35
N VAL A 21 -1.66 -26.05 -2.68
CA VAL A 21 -1.45 -24.68 -2.22
C VAL A 21 -0.82 -23.90 -3.36
N SER A 22 -1.49 -22.86 -3.85
CA SER A 22 -0.90 -21.93 -4.81
C SER A 22 -0.32 -20.72 -4.08
N ALA A 23 0.81 -20.23 -4.59
CA ALA A 23 1.43 -19.00 -4.08
C ALA A 23 1.48 -17.96 -5.21
N ASP A 24 0.89 -16.79 -4.98
CA ASP A 24 0.91 -15.67 -5.91
C ASP A 24 1.76 -14.53 -5.37
N LEU A 25 2.45 -13.87 -6.27
CA LEU A 25 3.25 -12.67 -6.02
C LEU A 25 2.46 -11.46 -6.51
N ILE A 26 2.29 -10.45 -5.66
CA ILE A 26 1.50 -9.26 -5.98
C ILE A 26 2.33 -8.00 -5.71
N ALA A 27 2.39 -7.10 -6.69
CA ALA A 27 3.15 -5.86 -6.60
C ALA A 27 2.23 -4.64 -6.36
N VAL A 28 2.40 -3.94 -5.25
CA VAL A 28 1.89 -2.59 -5.02
C VAL A 28 2.98 -1.62 -5.43
N VAL A 29 2.95 -1.15 -6.67
CA VAL A 29 3.96 -0.22 -7.21
C VAL A 29 3.40 1.19 -7.18
N ILE A 30 4.07 2.08 -6.46
CA ILE A 30 3.64 3.45 -6.20
C ILE A 30 4.60 4.44 -6.84
N ALA A 31 4.03 5.49 -7.43
CA ALA A 31 4.72 6.68 -7.92
C ALA A 31 3.99 7.95 -7.45
N VAL A 32 4.63 9.10 -7.56
CA VAL A 32 3.97 10.41 -7.40
C VAL A 32 4.29 11.26 -8.61
N THR A 33 3.24 11.67 -9.32
CA THR A 33 3.36 12.47 -10.54
C THR A 33 2.49 13.70 -10.42
N ASN A 34 3.07 14.88 -10.61
CA ASN A 34 2.37 16.17 -10.49
C ASN A 34 1.63 16.38 -9.15
N GLY A 35 2.18 15.87 -8.05
CA GLY A 35 1.56 15.94 -6.73
C GLY A 35 0.38 14.99 -6.52
N GLU A 36 0.20 14.01 -7.42
CA GLU A 36 -0.82 12.96 -7.28
C GLU A 36 -0.17 11.59 -7.05
N PRO A 37 -0.59 10.86 -6.01
CA PRO A 37 -0.09 9.52 -5.75
C PRO A 37 -0.74 8.53 -6.72
N ARG A 38 0.08 7.71 -7.35
CA ARG A 38 -0.35 6.81 -8.41
C ARG A 38 0.06 5.38 -8.10
N VAL A 39 -0.76 4.45 -8.55
CA VAL A 39 -0.51 3.01 -8.47
C VAL A 39 -0.46 2.41 -9.87
N LEU A 40 0.51 1.55 -10.12
CA LEU A 40 0.60 0.78 -11.36
C LEU A 40 -0.42 -0.35 -11.32
N THR A 41 -1.22 -0.47 -12.38
CA THR A 41 -2.33 -1.41 -12.48
C THR A 41 -2.34 -2.12 -13.81
N ILE A 42 -2.98 -3.27 -13.84
CA ILE A 42 -3.26 -4.07 -15.04
C ILE A 42 -4.79 -4.28 -15.18
N GLU A 43 -5.21 -5.00 -16.22
CA GLU A 43 -6.63 -5.36 -16.43
C GLU A 43 -7.57 -4.16 -16.38
N GLN A 44 -7.23 -3.10 -17.15
CA GLN A 44 -8.05 -1.88 -17.20
C GLN A 44 -8.26 -1.23 -15.82
N ALA A 45 -7.23 -1.25 -14.98
CA ALA A 45 -7.23 -0.71 -13.62
C ALA A 45 -8.04 -1.53 -12.59
N GLN A 46 -8.29 -2.80 -12.87
CA GLN A 46 -9.00 -3.70 -11.95
C GLN A 46 -8.07 -4.61 -11.14
N ALA A 47 -6.79 -4.72 -11.50
CA ALA A 47 -5.85 -5.57 -10.80
C ALA A 47 -4.49 -4.89 -10.58
N LEU A 48 -3.77 -5.35 -9.57
CA LEU A 48 -2.35 -5.07 -9.36
C LEU A 48 -1.51 -6.05 -10.20
N PRO A 49 -0.33 -5.66 -10.66
CA PRO A 49 0.59 -6.59 -11.31
C PRO A 49 0.85 -7.80 -10.42
N SER A 50 0.61 -9.00 -10.93
CA SER A 50 0.67 -10.23 -10.13
C SER A 50 0.83 -11.47 -11.01
N GLY A 51 1.27 -12.56 -10.40
CA GLY A 51 1.30 -13.87 -11.03
C GLY A 51 1.79 -14.95 -10.08
N PRO A 52 1.65 -16.23 -10.45
CA PRO A 52 2.05 -17.34 -9.63
C PRO A 52 3.57 -17.35 -9.38
N PHE A 53 3.96 -17.87 -8.22
CA PHE A 53 5.36 -18.21 -7.99
C PHE A 53 5.66 -19.55 -8.68
N GLU A 54 6.47 -19.52 -9.71
CA GLU A 54 6.81 -20.65 -10.56
C GLU A 54 8.16 -21.29 -10.15
N LEU A 55 8.36 -22.55 -10.49
CA LEU A 55 9.55 -23.32 -10.10
C LEU A 55 10.86 -22.79 -10.71
N ASP A 56 10.80 -22.13 -11.85
CA ASP A 56 11.94 -21.50 -12.52
C ASP A 56 12.32 -20.13 -11.94
N HIS A 57 11.49 -19.57 -11.06
CA HIS A 57 11.81 -18.34 -10.35
C HIS A 57 12.90 -18.59 -9.30
N ARG A 58 14.07 -17.95 -9.47
CA ARG A 58 15.19 -18.06 -8.53
C ARG A 58 14.84 -17.60 -7.10
N SER A 59 13.93 -16.63 -6.96
CA SER A 59 13.46 -16.11 -5.69
C SER A 59 12.08 -15.45 -5.86
N LEU A 60 11.36 -15.24 -4.76
CA LEU A 60 10.09 -14.51 -4.77
C LEU A 60 10.24 -13.12 -5.40
N GLN A 61 11.31 -12.40 -5.10
CA GLN A 61 11.57 -11.08 -5.67
C GLN A 61 11.88 -11.12 -7.16
N SER A 62 12.64 -12.12 -7.64
CA SER A 62 12.93 -12.24 -9.07
C SER A 62 11.68 -12.61 -9.87
N GLY A 63 10.83 -13.48 -9.33
CA GLY A 63 9.53 -13.80 -9.93
C GLY A 63 8.60 -12.60 -10.01
N LEU A 64 8.50 -11.82 -8.91
CA LEU A 64 7.71 -10.60 -8.92
C LEU A 64 8.18 -9.59 -9.98
N ARG A 65 9.50 -9.35 -10.08
CA ARG A 65 10.07 -8.44 -11.09
C ARG A 65 9.75 -8.89 -12.51
N ALA A 66 9.90 -10.19 -12.77
CA ALA A 66 9.59 -10.76 -14.07
C ALA A 66 8.10 -10.58 -14.45
N TRP A 67 7.19 -10.74 -13.48
CA TRP A 67 5.77 -10.52 -13.71
C TRP A 67 5.44 -9.05 -13.98
N VAL A 68 5.97 -8.11 -13.20
CA VAL A 68 5.73 -6.68 -13.41
C VAL A 68 6.28 -6.25 -14.76
N GLU A 69 7.51 -6.59 -15.08
CA GLU A 69 8.13 -6.26 -16.37
C GLU A 69 7.33 -6.84 -17.55
N ARG A 70 6.95 -8.10 -17.50
CA ARG A 70 6.16 -8.78 -18.55
C ARG A 70 4.80 -8.13 -18.77
N GLN A 71 4.11 -7.73 -17.70
CA GLN A 71 2.75 -7.20 -17.76
C GLN A 71 2.70 -5.71 -18.08
N THR A 72 3.72 -4.95 -17.71
CA THR A 72 3.67 -3.49 -17.75
C THR A 72 4.85 -2.82 -18.44
N GLY A 73 5.88 -3.59 -18.80
CA GLY A 73 7.14 -3.05 -19.32
C GLY A 73 7.96 -2.26 -18.28
N HIS A 74 7.50 -2.18 -17.01
CA HIS A 74 8.13 -1.35 -15.99
C HIS A 74 9.17 -2.15 -15.18
N LEU A 75 10.40 -1.63 -15.11
CA LEU A 75 11.46 -2.22 -14.30
C LEU A 75 11.37 -1.75 -12.85
N LEU A 76 11.27 -2.69 -11.92
CA LEU A 76 11.23 -2.40 -10.49
C LEU A 76 12.64 -2.17 -9.93
N GLY A 77 12.86 -1.00 -9.33
CA GLY A 77 14.03 -0.69 -8.51
C GLY A 77 13.90 -1.26 -7.11
N TYR A 78 13.54 -0.41 -6.16
CA TYR A 78 13.33 -0.80 -4.77
C TYR A 78 12.04 -1.60 -4.61
N ILE A 79 12.12 -2.74 -3.92
CA ILE A 79 10.97 -3.50 -3.46
C ILE A 79 11.21 -4.02 -2.04
N GLU A 80 10.14 -4.09 -1.26
CA GLU A 80 10.14 -4.75 0.05
C GLU A 80 8.88 -5.58 0.25
N GLN A 81 9.00 -6.67 0.98
CA GLN A 81 7.84 -7.49 1.29
C GLN A 81 6.90 -6.73 2.25
N LEU A 82 5.61 -6.70 1.90
CA LEU A 82 4.57 -6.07 2.71
C LEU A 82 3.96 -7.05 3.70
N TYR A 83 3.22 -7.98 3.17
CA TYR A 83 2.41 -8.92 3.94
C TYR A 83 2.16 -10.20 3.14
N THR A 84 1.90 -11.29 3.86
CA THR A 84 1.45 -12.55 3.29
C THR A 84 0.00 -12.79 3.68
N PHE A 85 -0.88 -12.87 2.70
CA PHE A 85 -2.30 -13.13 2.87
C PHE A 85 -2.56 -14.61 2.62
N ALA A 86 -3.06 -15.31 3.63
CA ALA A 86 -3.34 -16.75 3.59
C ALA A 86 -4.69 -17.08 4.25
N ASP A 87 -5.59 -16.11 4.33
CA ASP A 87 -6.91 -16.33 4.91
C ASP A 87 -7.70 -17.32 4.05
N ARG A 88 -8.38 -18.27 4.68
CA ARG A 88 -9.37 -19.14 4.00
C ARG A 88 -10.52 -18.26 3.49
N ASP A 89 -11.21 -18.71 2.48
CA ASP A 89 -12.41 -18.04 1.90
C ASP A 89 -12.14 -16.65 1.26
N ARG A 90 -10.86 -16.28 1.06
CA ARG A 90 -10.48 -14.98 0.49
C ARG A 90 -10.83 -14.84 -0.98
N THR A 91 -10.72 -15.92 -1.74
CA THR A 91 -10.93 -15.93 -3.19
C THR A 91 -12.23 -16.62 -3.60
N GLY A 92 -12.98 -17.20 -2.66
CA GLY A 92 -14.21 -17.97 -2.93
C GLY A 92 -13.94 -19.36 -3.50
N ASP A 93 -12.69 -19.75 -3.72
CA ASP A 93 -12.29 -21.07 -4.18
C ASP A 93 -11.97 -22.01 -3.00
N ALA A 94 -12.23 -23.31 -3.17
CA ALA A 94 -11.86 -24.34 -2.21
C ALA A 94 -10.33 -24.56 -2.07
N ARG A 95 -9.54 -23.88 -2.88
CA ARG A 95 -8.06 -23.95 -2.87
C ARG A 95 -7.47 -22.97 -1.88
N VAL A 96 -6.46 -23.41 -1.14
CA VAL A 96 -5.68 -22.51 -0.27
C VAL A 96 -4.75 -21.70 -1.15
N GLN A 97 -5.02 -20.39 -1.26
CA GLN A 97 -4.17 -19.46 -2.01
C GLN A 97 -3.39 -18.57 -1.04
N ILE A 98 -2.07 -18.55 -1.18
CA ILE A 98 -1.18 -17.66 -0.44
C ILE A 98 -0.78 -16.53 -1.38
N SER A 99 -1.08 -15.27 -1.04
CA SER A 99 -0.59 -14.11 -1.77
C SER A 99 0.50 -13.41 -0.98
N ILE A 100 1.68 -13.30 -1.59
CA ILE A 100 2.84 -12.62 -1.02
C ILE A 100 2.95 -11.27 -1.71
N SER A 101 2.66 -10.22 -0.96
CA SER A 101 2.64 -8.86 -1.51
C SER A 101 3.94 -8.11 -1.23
N TYR A 102 4.29 -7.23 -2.16
CA TYR A 102 5.47 -6.37 -2.12
C TYR A 102 5.10 -4.92 -2.41
N LEU A 103 5.75 -4.00 -1.72
CA LEU A 103 5.71 -2.57 -2.03
C LEU A 103 6.91 -2.22 -2.91
N GLY A 104 6.63 -1.64 -4.07
CA GLY A 104 7.62 -1.04 -4.95
C GLY A 104 7.42 0.47 -4.99
N LEU A 105 8.52 1.22 -4.91
CA LEU A 105 8.52 2.67 -5.06
C LEU A 105 9.35 3.04 -6.28
N THR A 106 8.80 3.88 -7.14
CA THR A 106 9.45 4.27 -8.39
C THR A 106 8.97 5.62 -8.87
N ARG A 107 9.55 6.11 -9.94
CA ARG A 107 9.06 7.26 -10.69
C ARG A 107 8.23 6.76 -11.87
N GLU A 108 7.14 7.45 -12.17
CA GLU A 108 6.39 7.20 -13.39
C GLU A 108 7.25 7.61 -14.58
N GLU A 109 7.74 6.64 -15.32
CA GLU A 109 8.37 6.90 -16.61
C GLU A 109 7.28 7.15 -17.64
N GLN A 110 7.59 7.99 -18.64
CA GLN A 110 6.68 8.22 -19.77
C GLN A 110 6.63 6.96 -20.63
N ALA A 111 5.87 5.97 -20.16
CA ALA A 111 5.55 4.80 -20.95
C ALA A 111 4.40 5.12 -21.93
N GLU A 112 4.40 4.45 -23.06
CA GLU A 112 3.27 4.51 -23.99
C GLU A 112 1.96 4.15 -23.26
N ARG A 113 0.91 4.91 -23.52
CA ARG A 113 -0.42 4.64 -22.94
C ARG A 113 -0.91 3.30 -23.45
N SER A 114 -1.00 2.32 -22.56
CA SER A 114 -1.59 1.02 -22.87
C SER A 114 -3.06 0.97 -22.42
N PRO A 115 -3.95 0.37 -23.19
CA PRO A 115 -5.34 0.17 -22.77
C PRO A 115 -5.47 -0.85 -21.62
N THR A 116 -4.51 -1.75 -21.47
CA THR A 116 -4.58 -2.89 -20.53
C THR A 116 -3.88 -2.63 -19.20
N HIS A 117 -2.84 -1.78 -19.19
CA HIS A 117 -2.10 -1.45 -17.98
C HIS A 117 -1.80 0.05 -17.92
N GLY A 118 -1.46 0.55 -16.74
CA GLY A 118 -1.05 1.94 -16.58
C GLY A 118 -1.20 2.47 -15.17
N TRP A 119 -0.76 3.71 -15.01
CA TRP A 119 -0.82 4.43 -13.76
C TRP A 119 -2.20 5.00 -13.49
N ARG A 120 -2.72 4.81 -12.27
CA ARG A 120 -4.00 5.34 -11.79
C ARG A 120 -3.81 6.11 -10.49
N GLY A 121 -4.62 7.13 -10.28
CA GLY A 121 -4.67 7.80 -8.99
C GLY A 121 -5.15 6.85 -7.90
N TRP A 122 -4.43 6.72 -6.80
CA TRP A 122 -4.87 5.80 -5.75
C TRP A 122 -6.14 6.30 -5.04
N TYR A 123 -6.42 7.61 -5.07
CA TYR A 123 -7.66 8.18 -4.55
C TYR A 123 -8.90 7.81 -5.39
N GLU A 124 -8.73 7.28 -6.60
CA GLU A 124 -9.85 6.67 -7.34
C GLU A 124 -10.38 5.42 -6.61
N TYR A 125 -9.49 4.69 -5.92
CA TYR A 125 -9.85 3.49 -5.14
C TYR A 125 -10.30 3.85 -3.73
N PHE A 126 -9.73 4.89 -3.12
CA PHE A 126 -9.99 5.32 -1.75
C PHE A 126 -10.31 6.82 -1.70
N PRO A 127 -11.47 7.27 -2.25
CA PRO A 127 -11.79 8.69 -2.41
C PRO A 127 -11.95 9.45 -1.08
N TRP A 128 -12.08 8.75 0.04
CA TRP A 128 -12.14 9.34 1.38
C TRP A 128 -10.79 9.64 2.00
N GLU A 129 -9.70 9.27 1.34
CA GLU A 129 -8.35 9.38 1.87
C GLU A 129 -7.63 10.68 1.49
N ASP A 130 -8.22 11.51 0.63
CA ASP A 130 -7.64 12.80 0.22
C ASP A 130 -8.22 13.95 1.04
N HIS A 131 -7.53 14.31 2.12
CA HIS A 131 -7.89 15.43 2.99
C HIS A 131 -7.12 16.72 2.69
N ARG A 132 -6.40 16.80 1.56
CA ARG A 132 -5.58 17.98 1.19
C ARG A 132 -6.42 19.24 0.99
N VAL A 133 -7.66 19.10 0.59
CA VAL A 133 -8.63 20.21 0.41
C VAL A 133 -9.72 20.21 1.49
N GLY A 134 -9.53 19.48 2.59
CA GLY A 134 -10.52 19.26 3.64
C GLY A 134 -11.08 17.86 3.64
N ALA A 135 -11.95 17.54 4.62
CA ALA A 135 -12.57 16.22 4.70
C ALA A 135 -13.45 15.95 3.47
N PRO A 136 -13.23 14.85 2.76
CA PRO A 136 -14.04 14.53 1.57
C PRO A 136 -15.52 14.35 1.92
N PRO A 137 -16.48 14.97 1.19
CA PRO A 137 -17.91 14.84 1.48
C PRO A 137 -18.39 13.38 1.52
N ILE A 138 -17.81 12.51 0.72
CA ILE A 138 -18.12 11.08 0.68
C ILE A 138 -18.00 10.37 2.04
N LEU A 139 -17.18 10.92 2.95
CA LEU A 139 -17.09 10.44 4.33
C LEU A 139 -18.42 10.61 5.07
N ALA A 140 -18.91 11.84 5.14
CA ALA A 140 -20.14 12.16 5.86
C ALA A 140 -21.39 11.62 5.15
N ASP A 141 -21.43 11.75 3.82
CA ASP A 141 -22.62 11.46 3.04
C ASP A 141 -22.85 9.96 2.80
N ILE A 142 -21.80 9.17 2.70
CA ILE A 142 -21.90 7.77 2.29
C ILE A 142 -21.19 6.81 3.26
N LEU A 143 -19.92 7.05 3.55
CA LEU A 143 -19.09 6.05 4.24
C LEU A 143 -19.50 5.89 5.70
N MET A 144 -19.63 7.01 6.42
CA MET A 144 -19.98 7.01 7.85
C MET A 144 -21.37 6.41 8.13
N PRO A 145 -22.45 6.79 7.42
CA PRO A 145 -23.75 6.16 7.61
C PRO A 145 -23.71 4.66 7.41
N ARG A 146 -23.00 4.18 6.39
CA ARG A 146 -22.88 2.72 6.10
C ARG A 146 -22.10 1.98 7.16
N LEU A 147 -20.98 2.53 7.63
CA LEU A 147 -20.14 1.91 8.66
C LEU A 147 -20.85 1.89 10.03
N LEU A 148 -21.57 2.94 10.38
CA LEU A 148 -22.35 2.97 11.62
C LEU A 148 -23.53 1.98 11.55
N ALA A 149 -24.26 1.92 10.43
CA ALA A 149 -25.29 0.92 10.23
C ALA A 149 -24.75 -0.51 10.35
N TRP A 150 -23.59 -0.80 9.73
CA TRP A 150 -22.92 -2.10 9.87
C TRP A 150 -22.53 -2.39 11.33
N ALA A 151 -22.08 -1.40 12.07
CA ALA A 151 -21.74 -1.59 13.48
C ALA A 151 -22.98 -1.91 14.31
N ASP A 152 -24.12 -1.28 14.01
CA ASP A 152 -25.36 -1.40 14.77
C ASP A 152 -26.17 -2.69 14.52
N VAL A 153 -25.97 -3.33 13.37
CA VAL A 153 -26.60 -4.61 13.04
C VAL A 153 -26.07 -5.77 13.89
N ALA A 154 -24.93 -5.63 14.55
CA ALA A 154 -24.40 -6.67 15.41
C ALA A 154 -25.35 -6.96 16.58
N GLU A 155 -25.77 -8.22 16.76
CA GLU A 155 -26.65 -8.66 17.85
C GLU A 155 -25.95 -8.57 19.20
N ASP A 156 -24.67 -8.98 19.26
CA ASP A 156 -23.85 -8.89 20.46
C ASP A 156 -23.44 -7.44 20.74
N LEU A 157 -23.72 -6.97 21.96
CA LEU A 157 -23.43 -5.62 22.39
C LEU A 157 -21.92 -5.30 22.45
N GLY A 158 -21.08 -6.30 22.77
CA GLY A 158 -19.62 -6.17 22.78
C GLY A 158 -19.11 -5.96 21.37
N VAL A 159 -19.53 -6.79 20.41
CA VAL A 159 -19.18 -6.68 18.99
C VAL A 159 -19.64 -5.32 18.43
N ARG A 160 -20.87 -4.88 18.76
CA ARG A 160 -21.39 -3.56 18.34
C ARG A 160 -20.50 -2.42 18.84
N ARG A 161 -20.13 -2.47 20.12
CA ARG A 161 -19.28 -1.48 20.75
C ARG A 161 -17.89 -1.44 20.11
N ASP A 162 -17.29 -2.61 19.88
CA ASP A 162 -15.97 -2.72 19.25
C ASP A 162 -15.97 -2.21 17.80
N ARG A 163 -17.04 -2.53 17.03
CA ARG A 163 -17.20 -2.00 15.66
C ARG A 163 -17.32 -0.47 15.67
N ARG A 164 -18.17 0.10 16.53
CA ARG A 164 -18.32 1.56 16.65
C ARG A 164 -17.02 2.23 17.08
N GLN A 165 -16.29 1.64 18.02
CA GLN A 165 -15.02 2.16 18.48
C GLN A 165 -13.96 2.15 17.36
N ARG A 166 -13.88 1.08 16.55
CA ARG A 166 -13.00 1.02 15.39
C ARG A 166 -13.30 2.11 14.36
N VAL A 167 -14.57 2.32 14.06
CA VAL A 167 -15.01 3.39 13.15
C VAL A 167 -14.63 4.75 13.71
N ALA A 168 -14.88 5.01 15.00
CA ALA A 168 -14.54 6.26 15.66
C ALA A 168 -13.03 6.53 15.61
N TYR A 169 -12.20 5.54 15.91
CA TYR A 169 -10.74 5.68 15.86
C TYR A 169 -10.20 5.91 14.46
N ALA A 170 -10.76 5.22 13.46
CA ALA A 170 -10.28 5.33 12.08
C ALA A 170 -10.61 6.69 11.47
N PHE A 171 -11.82 7.20 11.71
CA PHE A 171 -12.36 8.37 11.02
C PHE A 171 -12.48 9.62 11.89
N GLY A 172 -11.99 9.56 13.13
CA GLY A 172 -11.93 10.73 14.00
C GLY A 172 -13.28 11.26 14.48
N LEU A 173 -14.21 10.35 14.82
CA LEU A 173 -15.52 10.76 15.38
C LEU A 173 -15.45 11.27 16.82
N ASP A 174 -14.29 11.17 17.45
CA ASP A 174 -14.03 11.44 18.86
C ASP A 174 -12.93 12.50 19.04
N ASP A 175 -12.98 13.65 18.48
CA ASP A 175 -12.01 14.77 18.59
C ASP A 175 -10.54 14.45 18.24
N ARG A 176 -10.21 13.19 17.91
CA ARG A 176 -8.84 12.76 17.57
C ARG A 176 -8.45 13.05 16.13
N GLY A 177 -9.41 13.38 15.31
CA GLY A 177 -9.21 13.58 13.89
C GLY A 177 -9.05 12.27 13.10
N TRP A 178 -9.08 12.39 11.79
CA TRP A 178 -8.88 11.28 10.86
C TRP A 178 -7.49 10.65 11.02
N ASN A 179 -7.46 9.31 11.08
CA ASN A 179 -6.25 8.53 11.22
C ASN A 179 -5.90 7.86 9.89
N GLU A 180 -4.91 8.40 9.21
CA GLU A 180 -4.48 7.98 7.89
C GLU A 180 -3.93 6.54 7.80
N GLU A 181 -3.65 5.90 8.94
CA GLU A 181 -3.19 4.50 8.99
C GLU A 181 -4.35 3.54 9.23
N LEU A 182 -5.38 3.97 9.95
CA LEU A 182 -6.52 3.15 10.33
C LEU A 182 -7.71 3.27 9.37
N ALA A 183 -7.86 4.40 8.69
CA ALA A 183 -9.00 4.65 7.80
C ALA A 183 -9.07 3.69 6.59
N LEU A 184 -7.98 3.02 6.26
CA LEU A 184 -7.91 1.96 5.24
C LEU A 184 -8.24 0.56 5.78
N GLN A 185 -8.36 0.38 7.10
CA GLN A 185 -8.61 -0.93 7.72
C GLN A 185 -9.93 -1.61 7.35
N PRO A 186 -11.04 -0.92 7.02
CA PRO A 186 -12.24 -1.60 6.54
C PRO A 186 -11.98 -2.52 5.36
N GLU A 187 -11.02 -2.16 4.49
CA GLU A 187 -10.56 -3.03 3.40
C GLU A 187 -9.65 -4.16 3.90
N ALA A 188 -8.85 -3.91 4.93
CA ALA A 188 -7.90 -4.88 5.49
C ALA A 188 -8.56 -5.89 6.45
N THR A 189 -9.73 -5.60 7.02
CA THR A 189 -10.39 -6.45 8.03
C THR A 189 -11.47 -7.38 7.47
N ARG A 190 -11.64 -7.45 6.16
CA ARG A 190 -12.68 -8.24 5.49
C ARG A 190 -12.69 -9.74 5.85
N GLY A 191 -11.69 -10.26 6.54
CA GLY A 191 -11.58 -11.68 6.91
C GLY A 191 -11.80 -12.02 8.39
N ARG A 192 -12.11 -11.05 9.26
CA ARG A 192 -12.22 -11.32 10.71
C ARG A 192 -13.64 -11.33 11.28
N ASP A 193 -14.58 -10.68 10.63
CA ASP A 193 -15.98 -10.65 11.04
C ASP A 193 -16.84 -11.34 9.99
N ASN A 194 -17.69 -12.28 10.38
CA ASN A 194 -18.67 -12.95 9.52
C ASN A 194 -19.76 -12.00 8.97
N GLY A 195 -19.66 -10.70 9.22
CA GLY A 195 -20.53 -9.68 8.66
C GLY A 195 -19.97 -9.15 7.35
N ILE A 196 -20.74 -9.17 6.27
CA ILE A 196 -20.40 -8.57 4.99
C ILE A 196 -20.33 -7.05 5.20
N PRO A 197 -19.13 -6.41 5.06
CA PRO A 197 -19.06 -4.96 5.16
C PRO A 197 -19.90 -4.33 4.03
N PRO A 198 -20.49 -3.16 4.27
CA PRO A 198 -21.24 -2.46 3.23
C PRO A 198 -20.33 -2.16 2.03
N ALA A 199 -20.92 -2.09 0.84
CA ALA A 199 -20.20 -1.71 -0.37
C ALA A 199 -19.46 -0.37 -0.14
N ILE A 200 -18.13 -0.42 -0.14
CA ILE A 200 -17.28 0.73 0.13
C ILE A 200 -17.11 1.52 -1.18
N PRO A 201 -17.27 2.86 -1.16
CA PRO A 201 -17.09 3.69 -2.34
C PRO A 201 -15.71 3.56 -2.97
N GLY A 202 -15.58 4.01 -4.21
CA GLY A 202 -14.35 4.00 -4.98
C GLY A 202 -14.31 2.90 -6.03
N ARG A 203 -13.27 2.92 -6.85
CA ARG A 203 -13.07 1.95 -7.93
C ARG A 203 -12.86 0.55 -7.36
N PRO A 204 -13.58 -0.47 -7.82
CA PRO A 204 -13.34 -1.85 -7.40
C PRO A 204 -12.06 -2.41 -8.02
N MET A 205 -11.55 -3.48 -7.41
CA MET A 205 -10.51 -4.33 -7.96
C MET A 205 -10.93 -5.81 -7.87
N THR A 206 -10.34 -6.65 -8.71
CA THR A 206 -10.57 -8.09 -8.72
C THR A 206 -10.05 -8.74 -7.44
N ALA A 207 -10.70 -9.79 -7.00
CA ALA A 207 -10.36 -10.52 -5.79
C ALA A 207 -10.16 -9.57 -4.59
N ASP A 208 -9.05 -9.71 -3.87
CA ASP A 208 -8.70 -8.84 -2.74
C ASP A 208 -7.57 -7.84 -3.05
N HIS A 209 -7.30 -7.55 -4.32
CA HIS A 209 -6.25 -6.62 -4.73
C HIS A 209 -6.44 -5.22 -4.13
N ARG A 210 -7.69 -4.77 -3.94
CA ARG A 210 -7.99 -3.50 -3.27
C ARG A 210 -7.58 -3.52 -1.79
N ARG A 211 -7.78 -4.64 -1.09
CA ARG A 211 -7.31 -4.84 0.29
C ARG A 211 -5.78 -4.82 0.36
N ILE A 212 -5.12 -5.45 -0.59
CA ILE A 212 -3.66 -5.48 -0.68
C ILE A 212 -3.11 -4.07 -0.96
N LEU A 213 -3.75 -3.32 -1.86
CA LEU A 213 -3.41 -1.91 -2.12
C LEU A 213 -3.59 -1.05 -0.86
N ALA A 214 -4.71 -1.18 -0.13
CA ALA A 214 -4.95 -0.48 1.13
C ALA A 214 -3.85 -0.75 2.16
N THR A 215 -3.44 -2.02 2.30
CA THR A 215 -2.35 -2.43 3.18
C THR A 215 -1.02 -1.78 2.77
N GLY A 216 -0.73 -1.72 1.46
CA GLY A 216 0.46 -1.06 0.91
C GLY A 216 0.49 0.44 1.21
N ILE A 217 -0.63 1.13 1.02
CA ILE A 217 -0.76 2.57 1.31
C ILE A 217 -0.58 2.84 2.80
N ALA A 218 -1.27 2.11 3.68
CA ALA A 218 -1.15 2.26 5.13
C ALA A 218 0.30 2.03 5.59
N ARG A 219 0.97 0.99 5.05
CA ARG A 219 2.37 0.71 5.34
C ARG A 219 3.31 1.82 4.87
N LEU A 220 3.07 2.36 3.66
CA LEU A 220 3.85 3.47 3.13
C LEU A 220 3.69 4.73 3.99
N ARG A 221 2.47 5.07 4.38
CA ARG A 221 2.18 6.24 5.25
C ARG A 221 2.85 6.13 6.61
N THR A 222 2.84 4.96 7.24
CA THR A 222 3.62 4.71 8.46
C THR A 222 5.11 4.90 8.20
N LYS A 223 5.60 4.38 7.09
CA LYS A 223 7.03 4.40 6.76
C LYS A 223 7.60 5.79 6.51
N ILE A 224 6.87 6.65 5.79
CA ILE A 224 7.33 8.01 5.49
C ILE A 224 7.49 8.88 6.75
N LYS A 225 6.89 8.51 7.89
CA LYS A 225 7.08 9.20 9.17
C LYS A 225 8.44 8.93 9.81
N TYR A 226 9.03 7.76 9.53
CA TYR A 226 10.21 7.27 10.24
C TYR A 226 11.41 7.00 9.33
N ARG A 227 11.20 6.94 8.01
CA ARG A 227 12.24 6.64 7.02
C ARG A 227 12.13 7.52 5.79
N PRO A 228 13.24 7.97 5.22
CA PRO A 228 13.25 8.81 4.04
C PRO A 228 13.00 8.03 2.73
N VAL A 229 12.04 7.07 2.74
CA VAL A 229 11.74 6.24 1.55
C VAL A 229 11.20 7.04 0.36
N VAL A 230 10.79 8.29 0.59
CA VAL A 230 10.29 9.22 -0.43
C VAL A 230 11.32 9.52 -1.51
N PHE A 231 12.62 9.32 -1.24
CA PHE A 231 13.68 9.56 -2.23
C PHE A 231 13.54 8.69 -3.50
N GLU A 232 12.96 7.49 -3.38
CA GLU A 232 12.69 6.63 -4.54
C GLU A 232 11.70 7.23 -5.53
N LEU A 233 10.84 8.13 -5.04
CA LEU A 233 9.79 8.80 -5.80
C LEU A 233 10.26 10.15 -6.38
N MET A 234 11.42 10.65 -5.93
CA MET A 234 11.92 11.96 -6.31
C MET A 234 12.92 11.88 -7.46
N PRO A 235 12.97 12.88 -8.35
CA PRO A 235 14.05 12.99 -9.32
C PRO A 235 15.40 13.18 -8.60
N PRO A 236 16.54 12.98 -9.30
CA PRO A 236 17.87 13.13 -8.71
C PRO A 236 18.13 14.52 -8.09
N ALA A 237 17.48 15.56 -8.64
CA ALA A 237 17.51 16.91 -8.11
C ALA A 237 16.11 17.52 -8.12
N PHE A 238 15.70 18.10 -7.02
CA PHE A 238 14.34 18.59 -6.77
C PHE A 238 14.34 19.84 -5.90
N THR A 239 13.21 20.55 -5.84
CA THR A 239 12.99 21.65 -4.90
C THR A 239 12.34 21.13 -3.60
N LEU A 240 12.54 21.80 -2.47
CA LEU A 240 11.85 21.44 -1.22
C LEU A 240 10.31 21.49 -1.35
N LEU A 241 9.80 22.33 -2.26
CA LEU A 241 8.36 22.34 -2.55
C LEU A 241 7.89 21.08 -3.26
N GLN A 242 8.68 20.56 -4.20
CA GLN A 242 8.36 19.27 -4.85
C GLN A 242 8.38 18.13 -3.83
N LEU A 243 9.38 18.07 -2.95
CA LEU A 243 9.45 17.08 -1.89
C LEU A 243 8.24 17.20 -0.94
N GLN A 244 7.89 18.43 -0.51
CA GLN A 244 6.73 18.67 0.33
C GLN A 244 5.43 18.16 -0.34
N ARG A 245 5.19 18.54 -1.59
CA ARG A 245 4.01 18.08 -2.35
C ARG A 245 3.94 16.57 -2.50
N THR A 246 5.08 15.92 -2.69
CA THR A 246 5.15 14.44 -2.74
C THR A 246 4.74 13.82 -1.41
N VAL A 247 5.23 14.36 -0.29
CA VAL A 247 4.84 13.88 1.05
C VAL A 247 3.37 14.14 1.33
N GLU A 248 2.86 15.34 0.99
CA GLU A 248 1.44 15.68 1.13
C GLU A 248 0.53 14.78 0.30
N ALA A 249 0.93 14.47 -0.94
CA ALA A 249 0.22 13.56 -1.82
C ALA A 249 0.08 12.16 -1.20
N LEU A 250 1.16 11.62 -0.64
CA LEU A 250 1.16 10.30 0.00
C LEU A 250 0.40 10.31 1.34
N ALA A 251 0.57 11.38 2.13
CA ALA A 251 -0.08 11.50 3.43
C ALA A 251 -1.59 11.78 3.32
N GLY A 252 -2.07 12.31 2.19
CA GLY A 252 -3.46 12.73 2.01
C GLY A 252 -3.82 13.99 2.79
N ARG A 253 -2.84 14.77 3.26
CA ARG A 253 -3.06 16.01 4.03
C ARG A 253 -1.93 17.00 3.78
N LEU A 254 -2.23 18.28 3.92
CA LEU A 254 -1.23 19.32 3.85
C LEU A 254 -0.35 19.32 5.10
N VAL A 255 0.90 19.71 4.93
CA VAL A 255 1.85 19.94 6.02
C VAL A 255 2.25 21.42 6.08
N HIS A 256 2.47 21.92 7.28
CA HIS A 256 2.86 23.31 7.46
C HIS A 256 4.27 23.54 6.88
N LYS A 257 4.38 24.42 5.89
CA LYS A 257 5.59 24.67 5.09
C LYS A 257 6.85 24.92 5.92
N GLN A 258 6.75 25.77 6.97
CA GLN A 258 7.91 26.10 7.81
C GLN A 258 8.35 24.91 8.67
N ASN A 259 7.38 24.18 9.26
CA ASN A 259 7.69 22.99 10.05
C ASN A 259 8.33 21.89 9.19
N PHE A 260 7.82 21.69 7.97
CA PHE A 260 8.38 20.73 7.03
C PHE A 260 9.84 21.07 6.68
N ARG A 261 10.11 22.33 6.32
CA ARG A 261 11.47 22.77 6.00
C ARG A 261 12.43 22.59 7.17
N ARG A 262 12.04 23.06 8.36
CA ARG A 262 12.81 22.90 9.60
C ARG A 262 13.14 21.43 9.87
N LEU A 263 12.17 20.53 9.69
CA LEU A 263 12.36 19.10 9.89
C LEU A 263 13.38 18.50 8.91
N ILE A 264 13.26 18.83 7.62
CA ILE A 264 14.18 18.35 6.59
C ILE A 264 15.61 18.85 6.85
N GLU A 265 15.78 20.11 7.27
CA GLU A 265 17.08 20.68 7.63
C GLU A 265 17.68 20.04 8.90
N GLN A 266 16.86 19.83 9.93
CA GLN A 266 17.29 19.18 11.18
C GLN A 266 17.71 17.72 11.01
N GLN A 267 17.05 16.99 10.10
CA GLN A 267 17.36 15.59 9.83
C GLN A 267 18.54 15.40 8.88
N ASP A 268 19.07 16.48 8.30
CA ASP A 268 20.23 16.47 7.42
C ASP A 268 20.09 15.49 6.22
N LEU A 269 18.87 15.35 5.71
CA LEU A 269 18.53 14.37 4.66
C LEU A 269 18.95 14.82 3.27
N VAL A 270 19.05 16.13 3.04
CA VAL A 270 19.27 16.72 1.72
C VAL A 270 20.43 17.70 1.74
N GLU A 271 21.06 17.89 0.58
CA GLU A 271 22.10 18.89 0.36
C GLU A 271 21.78 19.73 -0.88
N GLU A 272 22.19 21.00 -0.90
CA GLU A 272 22.03 21.88 -2.05
C GLU A 272 22.92 21.42 -3.21
N THR A 273 22.37 21.44 -4.43
CA THR A 273 23.15 21.10 -5.64
C THR A 273 23.92 22.30 -6.18
N GLY A 274 23.67 23.51 -5.71
CA GLY A 274 24.15 24.77 -6.27
C GLY A 274 23.34 25.30 -7.47
N GLU A 275 22.39 24.52 -7.96
CA GLU A 275 21.49 24.87 -9.06
C GLU A 275 20.21 25.54 -8.56
N THR A 276 19.60 26.35 -9.44
CA THR A 276 18.26 26.91 -9.20
C THR A 276 17.33 26.55 -10.33
N MET A 277 16.03 26.52 -10.03
CA MET A 277 14.93 26.25 -10.97
C MET A 277 14.03 27.48 -11.04
N SER A 278 13.70 27.93 -12.24
CA SER A 278 12.94 29.18 -12.47
C SER A 278 11.55 28.96 -13.09
N ASP A 279 11.02 27.72 -13.10
CA ASP A 279 9.80 27.33 -13.82
C ASP A 279 8.48 27.94 -13.33
N THR A 280 8.46 28.76 -12.30
CA THR A 280 7.20 29.19 -11.65
C THR A 280 6.92 30.69 -11.65
N GLY A 281 7.60 31.48 -12.49
CA GLY A 281 7.35 32.94 -12.58
C GLY A 281 7.68 33.74 -11.32
N GLY A 282 8.28 33.11 -10.30
CA GLY A 282 8.67 33.69 -9.03
C GLY A 282 10.20 33.69 -8.84
N ARG A 283 10.67 33.99 -7.61
CA ARG A 283 12.09 33.90 -7.26
C ARG A 283 12.60 32.48 -7.56
N PRO A 284 13.76 32.31 -8.23
CA PRO A 284 14.34 31.00 -8.51
C PRO A 284 14.44 30.14 -7.25
N ALA A 285 13.96 28.89 -7.31
CA ALA A 285 13.99 27.94 -6.21
C ALA A 285 15.30 27.15 -6.22
N LYS A 286 15.96 27.05 -5.06
CA LYS A 286 17.14 26.19 -4.91
C LYS A 286 16.78 24.73 -5.16
N ARG A 287 17.70 23.99 -5.81
CA ARG A 287 17.61 22.55 -6.01
C ARG A 287 18.42 21.82 -4.97
N PHE A 288 17.89 20.69 -4.56
CA PHE A 288 18.44 19.79 -3.55
C PHE A 288 18.54 18.37 -4.13
N ARG A 289 19.41 17.57 -3.54
CA ARG A 289 19.48 16.12 -3.72
C ARG A 289 19.53 15.44 -2.37
N PHE A 290 19.15 14.18 -2.29
CA PHE A 290 19.37 13.40 -1.09
C PHE A 290 20.86 13.12 -0.91
N ARG A 291 21.33 13.17 0.35
CA ARG A 291 22.73 12.87 0.67
C ARG A 291 23.06 11.42 0.36
N GLN A 292 24.30 11.16 -0.03
CA GLN A 292 24.76 9.81 -0.33
C GLN A 292 24.69 8.88 0.90
N THR A 293 24.87 9.40 2.10
CA THR A 293 24.71 8.64 3.35
C THR A 293 23.31 8.08 3.50
N VAL A 294 22.27 8.86 3.20
CA VAL A 294 20.85 8.43 3.19
C VAL A 294 20.62 7.34 2.14
N LEU A 295 21.26 7.46 0.99
CA LEU A 295 21.18 6.47 -0.09
C LEU A 295 21.96 5.18 0.25
N ALA A 296 23.10 5.29 0.95
CA ALA A 296 23.90 4.15 1.38
C ALA A 296 23.20 3.34 2.49
N GLU A 297 22.52 4.00 3.43
CA GLU A 297 21.67 3.34 4.43
C GLU A 297 20.57 2.48 3.80
N ARG A 298 20.14 2.80 2.60
CA ARG A 298 19.24 2.00 1.77
C ARG A 298 19.80 0.59 1.50
N THR A 299 21.08 0.50 1.17
CA THR A 299 21.74 -0.76 0.81
C THR A 299 21.99 -1.63 2.04
N VAL A 300 22.14 -1.01 3.20
CA VAL A 300 22.42 -1.66 4.50
C VAL A 300 21.13 -1.88 5.31
N ALA A 301 19.98 -1.40 4.87
CA ALA A 301 18.71 -1.37 5.62
C ALA A 301 18.06 -2.74 5.88
N GLY A 302 18.88 -3.72 6.29
CA GLY A 302 18.43 -4.75 7.22
C GLY A 302 18.59 -4.36 8.69
N THR A 303 19.17 -3.19 9.06
CA THR A 303 19.57 -2.93 10.44
C THR A 303 19.46 -1.48 10.87
N LYS A 304 18.78 -1.32 12.01
CA LYS A 304 18.85 -0.25 13.01
C LYS A 304 18.06 1.01 12.75
N LEU A 305 16.87 1.03 13.37
CA LEU A 305 16.29 2.24 13.94
C LEU A 305 17.34 2.92 14.85
N PRO A 306 17.57 4.24 14.76
CA PRO A 306 18.11 4.96 15.90
C PRO A 306 17.04 4.87 17.00
N LEU A 307 17.31 4.08 18.02
CA LEU A 307 16.57 4.15 19.27
C LEU A 307 16.69 5.59 19.72
N SER A 308 15.57 6.31 19.77
CA SER A 308 15.52 7.63 20.36
C SER A 308 16.12 7.51 21.77
N ARG A 309 17.26 8.15 21.99
CA ARG A 309 17.75 8.35 23.36
C ARG A 309 16.74 9.27 24.06
N ALA A 310 16.23 8.76 25.14
CA ALA A 310 15.43 9.51 26.12
C ALA A 310 16.13 10.80 26.57
#